data_59bad52338abffc6e3c14d9c40eefc21
#
_entry.id   59bad52338abffc6e3c14d9c40eefc21
#
_cell.length_a   1.000
_cell.length_b   1.000
_cell.length_c   1.000
_cell.angle_alpha   90.00
_cell.angle_beta   90.00
_cell.angle_gamma   90.00
#
_symmetry.space_group_name_H-M   'P 1'
#
loop_
_entity.id
_entity.type
_entity.pdbx_description
1 polymer ?
#
loop_
_entity_poly.entity_id
_entity_poly.type
_entity_poly.pdbx_seq_one_letter_code
_entity_poly.pdbx_strand_id
1 'polypeptide(L)'
;QSTVAGGGDLSLSAGRDLNSTAAQLSAAGTLALSAGRDLSLLSADEEQFSSNAWSRHLDWQQTVTQQGTVLNAGEGLSLRAGQDLTLQGAQAETRGALTAQAGRDLSLLSATESRHDFFEETTVKKGFLSTTTTHTLRDTQQTTEKGTLLSGGSVALTAEHDIGVAGSAVAADGEVALTAGHDITTAASVETYRNYEEHSRRKSGVFSGGGIGFTIGSTSQSQKLDDKATTQSQSVSTLGSTNGSVRLNAGQAVAMAATDVIAARDIQVTGNTVTIDPGYDTRTQSRQTEQKTAGLTVTLSGVVGSALNSAVQAVQAVREQSDSRLQALQGMKAVLSGYQAYQGTQVDTNNQGASSFVGISVSLGAQRSSSSQTSEQSQSFASTLNAGHDISVVAREGDITAVGSQLKAANNVELNAARAINLLSARNTESLTGSNSSSGGNIGVSFGLSNSGAGFSVFANVNAAKGRELGNGNSWSETTVDAGQQVGLTSGGDTRLTGAQVSGERIVANVGGDLLLKSQQDSNRYDSKQTSVSAGGSFTFGSMTGSGYLSAS
;
A
#
# COMPACT_ATOMS: atom_id res chain seq x y z
N GLN A 1 1.62 33.02 7.77
CA GLN A 1 0.83 32.92 6.53
C GLN A 1 0.45 34.31 6.05
N SER A 2 0.69 34.63 4.75
CA SER A 2 0.25 35.90 4.14
C SER A 2 -1.20 35.77 3.67
N THR A 3 -1.99 36.82 3.89
CA THR A 3 -3.42 36.84 3.52
C THR A 3 -3.72 38.07 2.69
N VAL A 4 -4.42 37.88 1.56
CA VAL A 4 -4.99 38.95 0.73
C VAL A 4 -6.47 38.67 0.57
N ALA A 5 -7.32 39.63 1.00
CA ALA A 5 -8.76 39.46 0.97
C ALA A 5 -9.42 40.64 0.28
N GLY A 6 -10.20 40.37 -0.76
CA GLY A 6 -11.04 41.35 -1.46
C GLY A 6 -12.51 41.24 -1.05
N GLY A 7 -13.13 42.33 -0.62
CA GLY A 7 -14.57 42.36 -0.33
C GLY A 7 -15.46 42.31 -1.58
N GLY A 8 -14.90 42.37 -2.77
CA GLY A 8 -15.49 42.16 -4.09
C GLY A 8 -14.55 41.28 -4.92
N ASP A 9 -14.16 41.75 -6.08
CA ASP A 9 -13.21 41.06 -6.95
C ASP A 9 -11.76 41.28 -6.47
N LEU A 10 -10.90 40.28 -6.68
CA LEU A 10 -9.47 40.35 -6.43
C LEU A 10 -8.72 39.96 -7.71
N SER A 11 -7.89 40.87 -8.21
CA SER A 11 -7.05 40.61 -9.38
C SER A 11 -5.59 40.88 -9.03
N LEU A 12 -4.73 39.87 -9.20
CA LEU A 12 -3.28 40.01 -9.04
C LEU A 12 -2.60 39.65 -10.35
N SER A 13 -1.76 40.57 -10.84
CA SER A 13 -1.03 40.38 -12.10
C SER A 13 0.45 40.66 -11.92
N ALA A 14 1.29 39.78 -12.43
CA ALA A 14 2.73 39.95 -12.50
C ALA A 14 3.20 39.95 -13.96
N GLY A 15 4.05 40.91 -14.32
CA GLY A 15 4.59 40.99 -15.68
C GLY A 15 5.50 39.82 -16.07
N ARG A 16 6.02 39.10 -15.10
CA ARG A 16 6.85 37.90 -15.29
C ARG A 16 6.32 36.74 -14.44
N ASP A 17 6.79 36.52 -13.25
CA ASP A 17 6.44 35.39 -12.41
C ASP A 17 5.56 35.83 -11.25
N LEU A 18 4.55 35.03 -10.93
CA LEU A 18 3.74 35.13 -9.72
C LEU A 18 3.94 33.88 -8.89
N ASN A 19 4.58 34.05 -7.73
CA ASN A 19 4.84 32.94 -6.81
C ASN A 19 4.07 33.18 -5.51
N SER A 20 3.29 32.19 -5.10
CA SER A 20 2.58 32.16 -3.81
C SER A 20 2.94 30.90 -3.06
N THR A 21 3.43 31.06 -1.84
CA THR A 21 3.79 29.93 -0.97
C THR A 21 3.04 30.05 0.34
N ALA A 22 2.22 29.06 0.66
CA ALA A 22 1.44 28.96 1.88
C ALA A 22 0.59 30.24 2.17
N ALA A 23 0.13 30.93 1.13
CA ALA A 23 -0.68 32.13 1.27
C ALA A 23 -2.18 31.83 1.18
N GLN A 24 -2.98 32.75 1.70
CA GLN A 24 -4.43 32.71 1.60
C GLN A 24 -4.93 33.90 0.78
N LEU A 25 -5.60 33.60 -0.33
CA LEU A 25 -6.18 34.60 -1.22
C LEU A 25 -7.70 34.38 -1.27
N SER A 26 -8.48 35.43 -0.99
CA SER A 26 -9.93 35.32 -1.02
C SER A 26 -10.59 36.51 -1.67
N ALA A 27 -11.67 36.24 -2.41
CA ALA A 27 -12.52 37.23 -3.03
C ALA A 27 -14.00 36.91 -2.80
N ALA A 28 -14.81 37.89 -2.46
CA ALA A 28 -16.26 37.66 -2.38
C ALA A 28 -16.91 37.53 -3.76
N GLY A 29 -16.35 38.18 -4.77
CA GLY A 29 -16.67 38.04 -6.20
C GLY A 29 -15.71 37.07 -6.91
N THR A 30 -15.06 37.56 -7.95
CA THR A 30 -14.11 36.82 -8.78
C THR A 30 -12.68 36.93 -8.23
N LEU A 31 -11.89 35.85 -8.36
CA LEU A 31 -10.46 35.84 -8.07
C LEU A 31 -9.69 35.56 -9.36
N ALA A 32 -8.81 36.47 -9.76
CA ALA A 32 -7.98 36.34 -10.96
C ALA A 32 -6.49 36.47 -10.62
N LEU A 33 -5.70 35.46 -10.98
CA LEU A 33 -4.24 35.47 -10.89
C LEU A 33 -3.66 35.34 -12.30
N SER A 34 -2.74 36.24 -12.67
CA SER A 34 -2.10 36.23 -13.98
C SER A 34 -0.60 36.46 -13.87
N ALA A 35 0.18 35.64 -14.56
CA ALA A 35 1.62 35.80 -14.70
C ALA A 35 1.98 35.87 -16.20
N GLY A 36 2.88 36.78 -16.56
CA GLY A 36 3.38 36.90 -17.94
C GLY A 36 4.27 35.71 -18.33
N ARG A 37 4.85 35.01 -17.35
CA ARG A 37 5.63 33.77 -17.54
C ARG A 37 5.07 32.66 -16.67
N ASP A 38 5.53 32.50 -15.45
CA ASP A 38 5.20 31.33 -14.61
C ASP A 38 4.30 31.71 -13.42
N LEU A 39 3.27 30.92 -13.18
CA LEU A 39 2.40 31.03 -12.01
C LEU A 39 2.60 29.78 -11.12
N SER A 40 3.12 30.00 -9.92
CA SER A 40 3.39 28.91 -8.97
C SER A 40 2.63 29.12 -7.66
N LEU A 41 1.78 28.16 -7.30
CA LEU A 41 1.02 28.12 -6.05
C LEU A 41 1.50 26.92 -5.24
N LEU A 42 2.38 27.16 -4.28
CA LEU A 42 3.13 26.12 -3.59
C LEU A 42 2.71 26.01 -2.14
N SER A 43 3.01 24.88 -1.54
CA SER A 43 2.99 24.67 -0.10
C SER A 43 4.32 25.04 0.55
N ALA A 44 4.29 25.22 1.87
CA ALA A 44 5.46 25.34 2.72
C ALA A 44 5.45 24.27 3.79
N ASP A 45 6.63 23.81 4.16
CA ASP A 45 6.83 22.85 5.23
C ASP A 45 6.60 23.51 6.59
N GLU A 46 5.89 22.84 7.47
CA GLU A 46 5.81 23.13 8.90
C GLU A 46 6.37 21.95 9.66
N GLU A 47 7.54 22.14 10.26
CA GLU A 47 8.25 21.08 10.97
C GLU A 47 8.02 21.21 12.48
N GLN A 48 7.67 20.09 13.12
CA GLN A 48 7.59 19.94 14.55
C GLN A 48 8.54 18.83 14.99
N PHE A 49 9.41 19.14 15.94
CA PHE A 49 10.34 18.19 16.52
C PHE A 49 10.20 18.15 18.03
N SER A 50 10.12 16.96 18.58
CA SER A 50 10.15 16.73 20.03
C SER A 50 11.10 15.58 20.35
N SER A 51 11.84 15.68 21.46
CA SER A 51 12.72 14.62 21.91
C SER A 51 12.80 14.55 23.43
N ASN A 52 12.89 13.34 23.95
CA ASN A 52 13.17 13.06 25.35
C ASN A 52 14.36 12.10 25.44
N ALA A 53 15.30 12.42 26.32
CA ALA A 53 16.46 11.60 26.53
C ALA A 53 16.83 11.54 28.01
N TRP A 54 16.98 10.34 28.54
CA TRP A 54 17.54 10.11 29.87
C TRP A 54 18.36 8.80 29.86
N SER A 55 18.94 8.42 30.95
CA SER A 55 19.78 7.22 31.00
C SER A 55 19.07 6.00 30.42
N ARG A 56 19.61 5.48 29.30
CA ARG A 56 19.13 4.28 28.58
C ARG A 56 17.75 4.42 27.93
N HIS A 57 17.31 5.65 27.69
CA HIS A 57 16.09 5.94 26.96
C HIS A 57 16.30 7.13 26.04
N LEU A 58 15.87 6.96 24.80
CA LEU A 58 15.82 8.00 23.79
C LEU A 58 14.54 7.82 22.99
N ASP A 59 13.71 8.85 22.99
CA ASP A 59 12.60 8.95 22.06
C ASP A 59 12.57 10.32 21.40
N TRP A 60 12.23 10.35 20.14
CA TRP A 60 12.00 11.59 19.43
C TRP A 60 10.99 11.38 18.31
N GLN A 61 10.30 12.45 17.97
CA GLN A 61 9.34 12.53 16.91
C GLN A 61 9.59 13.76 16.07
N GLN A 62 9.62 13.57 14.77
CA GLN A 62 9.65 14.63 13.77
C GLN A 62 8.41 14.50 12.89
N THR A 63 7.69 15.60 12.72
CA THR A 63 6.52 15.67 11.83
C THR A 63 6.69 16.86 10.92
N VAL A 64 6.57 16.63 9.63
CA VAL A 64 6.53 17.67 8.60
C VAL A 64 5.14 17.67 7.98
N THR A 65 4.43 18.76 8.12
CA THR A 65 3.13 19.00 7.49
C THR A 65 3.22 20.08 6.42
N GLN A 66 2.34 20.04 5.45
CA GLN A 66 2.32 20.98 4.34
C GLN A 66 1.25 22.04 4.53
N GLN A 67 1.67 23.30 4.56
CA GLN A 67 0.74 24.43 4.49
C GLN A 67 0.61 24.86 3.03
N GLY A 68 -0.49 24.48 2.37
CA GLY A 68 -0.75 24.86 0.99
C GLY A 68 -1.19 26.30 0.81
N THR A 69 -1.01 26.83 -0.39
CA THR A 69 -1.70 28.04 -0.84
C THR A 69 -3.19 27.77 -0.99
N VAL A 70 -4.04 28.63 -0.44
CA VAL A 70 -5.50 28.50 -0.46
C VAL A 70 -6.11 29.66 -1.25
N LEU A 71 -6.92 29.37 -2.25
CA LEU A 71 -7.65 30.29 -3.08
C LEU A 71 -9.16 30.08 -2.89
N ASN A 72 -9.89 31.10 -2.50
CA ASN A 72 -11.34 31.07 -2.36
C ASN A 72 -11.99 32.20 -3.13
N ALA A 73 -12.90 31.87 -4.05
CA ALA A 73 -13.67 32.85 -4.79
C ALA A 73 -15.17 32.59 -4.70
N GLY A 74 -15.96 33.66 -4.50
CA GLY A 74 -17.42 33.55 -4.39
C GLY A 74 -18.10 33.23 -5.71
N GLU A 75 -17.62 33.79 -6.82
CA GLU A 75 -18.30 33.74 -8.13
C GLU A 75 -17.51 32.99 -9.21
N GLY A 76 -16.20 33.18 -9.27
CA GLY A 76 -15.36 32.53 -10.28
C GLY A 76 -13.87 32.66 -9.97
N LEU A 77 -13.07 31.72 -10.46
CA LEU A 77 -11.63 31.68 -10.23
C LEU A 77 -10.90 31.50 -11.57
N SER A 78 -9.94 32.37 -11.84
CA SER A 78 -9.13 32.33 -13.07
C SER A 78 -7.64 32.33 -12.73
N LEU A 79 -6.92 31.33 -13.23
CA LEU A 79 -5.47 31.19 -13.12
C LEU A 79 -4.87 31.22 -14.53
N ARG A 80 -3.92 32.10 -14.78
CA ARG A 80 -3.29 32.24 -16.10
C ARG A 80 -1.78 32.36 -15.97
N ALA A 81 -1.06 31.52 -16.69
CA ALA A 81 0.37 31.60 -16.88
C ALA A 81 0.72 31.72 -18.35
N GLY A 82 1.66 32.61 -18.71
CA GLY A 82 2.17 32.73 -20.07
C GLY A 82 3.03 31.57 -20.51
N GLN A 83 3.61 30.82 -19.53
CA GLN A 83 4.33 29.56 -19.72
C GLN A 83 3.77 28.50 -18.78
N ASP A 84 4.36 28.30 -17.63
CA ASP A 84 4.03 27.19 -16.75
C ASP A 84 3.08 27.60 -15.62
N LEU A 85 2.09 26.74 -15.37
CA LEU A 85 1.19 26.84 -14.23
C LEU A 85 1.41 25.63 -13.32
N THR A 86 1.92 25.84 -12.11
CA THR A 86 2.18 24.78 -11.14
C THR A 86 1.41 25.03 -9.84
N LEU A 87 0.63 24.04 -9.44
CA LEU A 87 -0.01 23.99 -8.13
C LEU A 87 0.51 22.76 -7.38
N GLN A 88 1.03 22.97 -6.16
CA GLN A 88 1.54 21.89 -5.33
C GLN A 88 0.96 21.97 -3.91
N GLY A 89 0.19 20.96 -3.52
CA GLY A 89 -0.49 20.92 -2.23
C GLY A 89 -1.44 22.09 -2.01
N ALA A 90 -1.89 22.73 -3.08
CA ALA A 90 -2.71 23.93 -3.07
C ALA A 90 -4.21 23.58 -3.09
N GLN A 91 -5.03 24.50 -2.58
CA GLN A 91 -6.49 24.40 -2.60
C GLN A 91 -7.07 25.62 -3.34
N ALA A 92 -7.93 25.37 -4.33
CA ALA A 92 -8.60 26.40 -5.09
C ALA A 92 -10.09 26.06 -5.22
N GLU A 93 -10.94 26.90 -4.61
CA GLU A 93 -12.38 26.66 -4.53
C GLU A 93 -13.16 27.87 -5.02
N THR A 94 -14.23 27.60 -5.79
CA THR A 94 -15.21 28.59 -6.19
C THR A 94 -16.59 27.98 -6.37
N ARG A 95 -17.64 28.80 -6.22
CA ARG A 95 -19.00 28.37 -6.57
C ARG A 95 -19.25 28.39 -8.06
N GLY A 96 -18.60 29.30 -8.78
CA GLY A 96 -18.73 29.44 -10.22
C GLY A 96 -17.71 28.65 -11.02
N ALA A 97 -17.34 29.14 -12.17
CA ALA A 97 -16.36 28.50 -13.04
C ALA A 97 -14.93 28.68 -12.48
N LEU A 98 -14.15 27.60 -12.50
CA LEU A 98 -12.73 27.61 -12.30
C LEU A 98 -12.03 27.38 -13.64
N THR A 99 -11.18 28.31 -14.04
CA THR A 99 -10.38 28.19 -15.26
C THR A 99 -8.89 28.27 -14.93
N ALA A 100 -8.11 27.34 -15.45
CA ALA A 100 -6.66 27.35 -15.33
C ALA A 100 -6.04 27.19 -16.71
N GLN A 101 -5.20 28.15 -17.11
CA GLN A 101 -4.59 28.18 -18.44
C GLN A 101 -3.08 28.36 -18.36
N ALA A 102 -2.35 27.50 -19.07
CA ALA A 102 -0.91 27.57 -19.24
C ALA A 102 -0.54 27.70 -20.73
N GLY A 103 0.36 28.61 -21.03
CA GLY A 103 0.91 28.76 -22.41
C GLY A 103 1.92 27.65 -22.74
N ARG A 104 2.32 26.84 -21.77
CA ARG A 104 3.11 25.62 -21.97
C ARG A 104 2.52 24.49 -21.13
N ASP A 105 2.99 24.27 -19.89
CA ASP A 105 2.63 23.12 -19.09
C ASP A 105 1.77 23.49 -17.87
N LEU A 106 0.77 22.66 -17.57
CA LEU A 106 -0.06 22.78 -16.38
C LEU A 106 0.16 21.56 -15.49
N SER A 107 0.60 21.78 -14.24
CA SER A 107 0.91 20.72 -13.31
C SER A 107 0.15 20.87 -11.99
N LEU A 108 -0.61 19.84 -11.63
CA LEU A 108 -1.24 19.67 -10.33
C LEU A 108 -0.51 18.57 -9.58
N LEU A 109 0.21 18.94 -8.54
CA LEU A 109 1.11 18.03 -7.80
C LEU A 109 0.67 17.91 -6.34
N SER A 110 0.94 16.78 -5.75
CA SER A 110 0.89 16.62 -4.30
C SER A 110 2.15 17.19 -3.64
N ALA A 111 2.03 17.46 -2.35
CA ALA A 111 3.14 17.81 -1.48
C ALA A 111 3.30 16.74 -0.41
N THR A 112 4.53 16.33 -0.15
CA THR A 112 4.82 15.23 0.77
C THR A 112 4.83 15.71 2.21
N GLU A 113 4.04 15.09 3.06
CA GLU A 113 4.09 15.18 4.53
C GLU A 113 4.84 13.98 5.07
N SER A 114 5.57 14.14 6.16
CA SER A 114 6.32 13.03 6.74
C SER A 114 6.19 12.98 8.26
N ARG A 115 6.25 11.76 8.77
CA ARG A 115 6.34 11.49 10.20
C ARG A 115 7.42 10.47 10.46
N HIS A 116 8.30 10.79 11.41
CA HIS A 116 9.36 9.90 11.85
C HIS A 116 9.33 9.81 13.37
N ASP A 117 9.05 8.61 13.87
CA ASP A 117 9.02 8.29 15.28
C ASP A 117 10.18 7.34 15.59
N PHE A 118 11.04 7.72 16.52
CA PHE A 118 12.14 6.90 16.99
C PHE A 118 12.02 6.65 18.48
N PHE A 119 12.19 5.41 18.89
CA PHE A 119 12.18 5.00 20.29
C PHE A 119 13.25 3.96 20.54
N GLU A 120 14.08 4.19 21.54
CA GLU A 120 15.07 3.23 22.01
C GLU A 120 15.08 3.21 23.53
N GLU A 121 14.94 2.04 24.11
CA GLU A 121 14.98 1.85 25.55
C GLU A 121 15.72 0.58 25.94
N THR A 122 16.56 0.70 26.99
CA THR A 122 17.18 -0.43 27.62
C THR A 122 16.80 -0.47 29.10
N THR A 123 16.00 -1.46 29.47
CA THR A 123 15.60 -1.69 30.88
C THR A 123 16.41 -2.83 31.49
N VAL A 124 16.85 -2.63 32.73
CA VAL A 124 17.53 -3.66 33.52
C VAL A 124 16.74 -3.90 34.81
N LYS A 125 16.12 -5.07 34.90
CA LYS A 125 15.40 -5.51 36.10
C LYS A 125 16.23 -6.52 36.85
N LYS A 126 16.64 -6.18 38.09
CA LYS A 126 17.34 -7.08 39.00
C LYS A 126 16.31 -7.70 39.95
N GLY A 127 16.12 -9.00 39.85
CA GLY A 127 15.36 -9.81 40.81
C GLY A 127 16.29 -10.47 41.81
N PHE A 128 15.73 -11.19 42.79
CA PHE A 128 16.48 -11.84 43.86
C PHE A 128 17.52 -12.85 43.34
N LEU A 129 17.18 -13.60 42.29
CA LEU A 129 18.05 -14.63 41.70
C LEU A 129 18.27 -14.47 40.20
N SER A 130 17.83 -13.39 39.59
CA SER A 130 17.98 -13.19 38.16
C SER A 130 18.08 -11.71 37.76
N THR A 131 18.81 -11.47 36.67
CA THR A 131 18.87 -10.17 36.01
C THR A 131 18.27 -10.30 34.63
N THR A 132 17.35 -9.41 34.30
CA THR A 132 16.77 -9.32 32.95
C THR A 132 17.13 -7.97 32.35
N THR A 133 17.78 -8.01 31.20
CA THR A 133 18.02 -6.84 30.35
C THR A 133 17.12 -6.93 29.14
N THR A 134 16.33 -5.91 28.91
CA THR A 134 15.46 -5.80 27.73
C THR A 134 15.88 -4.57 26.96
N HIS A 135 16.13 -4.71 25.69
CA HIS A 135 16.38 -3.64 24.75
C HIS A 135 15.26 -3.63 23.71
N THR A 136 14.68 -2.47 23.53
CA THR A 136 13.62 -2.24 22.54
C THR A 136 14.01 -1.02 21.69
N LEU A 137 14.01 -1.20 20.39
CA LEU A 137 14.20 -0.14 19.41
C LEU A 137 13.02 -0.19 18.44
N ARG A 138 12.45 0.98 18.16
CA ARG A 138 11.43 1.16 17.13
C ARG A 138 11.79 2.42 16.33
N ASP A 139 11.82 2.26 15.02
CA ASP A 139 12.06 3.33 14.05
C ASP A 139 10.96 3.24 12.99
N THR A 140 10.00 4.18 13.06
CA THR A 140 8.84 4.23 12.17
C THR A 140 8.90 5.49 11.33
N GLN A 141 8.95 5.33 10.02
CA GLN A 141 8.96 6.42 9.04
C GLN A 141 7.75 6.25 8.13
N GLN A 142 7.03 7.35 7.92
CA GLN A 142 5.86 7.38 7.05
C GLN A 142 5.87 8.67 6.25
N THR A 143 5.56 8.57 4.96
CA THR A 143 5.20 9.72 4.14
C THR A 143 3.74 9.60 3.72
N THR A 144 3.05 10.73 3.67
CA THR A 144 1.70 10.86 3.12
C THR A 144 1.67 12.03 2.16
N GLU A 145 0.80 11.95 1.16
CA GLU A 145 0.72 12.93 0.11
C GLU A 145 -0.49 13.85 0.29
N LYS A 146 -0.23 15.15 0.36
CA LYS A 146 -1.27 16.19 0.36
C LYS A 146 -1.50 16.66 -1.06
N GLY A 147 -2.55 16.18 -1.71
CA GLY A 147 -2.88 16.52 -3.08
C GLY A 147 -3.30 17.99 -3.25
N THR A 148 -3.13 18.50 -4.45
CA THR A 148 -3.78 19.73 -4.90
C THR A 148 -5.26 19.46 -5.16
N LEU A 149 -6.12 20.39 -4.75
CA LEU A 149 -7.56 20.34 -5.00
C LEU A 149 -8.01 21.56 -5.83
N LEU A 150 -8.63 21.29 -6.96
CA LEU A 150 -9.39 22.28 -7.72
C LEU A 150 -10.87 21.93 -7.65
N SER A 151 -11.70 22.86 -7.16
CA SER A 151 -13.12 22.63 -6.98
C SER A 151 -13.95 23.83 -7.47
N GLY A 152 -14.95 23.57 -8.33
CA GLY A 152 -15.76 24.64 -8.90
C GLY A 152 -17.16 24.21 -9.34
N GLY A 153 -18.00 25.18 -9.71
CA GLY A 153 -19.25 24.90 -10.40
C GLY A 153 -19.02 24.19 -11.74
N SER A 154 -17.97 24.59 -12.45
CA SER A 154 -17.33 23.86 -13.56
C SER A 154 -15.82 24.07 -13.47
N VAL A 155 -15.03 23.12 -13.99
CA VAL A 155 -13.56 23.24 -14.00
C VAL A 155 -13.03 23.00 -15.40
N ALA A 156 -12.24 23.96 -15.92
CA ALA A 156 -11.58 23.86 -17.21
C ALA A 156 -10.07 24.08 -17.06
N LEU A 157 -9.29 23.09 -17.42
CA LEU A 157 -7.83 23.12 -17.44
C LEU A 157 -7.36 23.09 -18.90
N THR A 158 -6.54 24.05 -19.28
CA THR A 158 -6.01 24.13 -20.64
C THR A 158 -4.51 24.38 -20.62
N ALA A 159 -3.77 23.61 -21.39
CA ALA A 159 -2.35 23.80 -21.63
C ALA A 159 -2.07 23.75 -23.14
N GLU A 160 -1.17 24.63 -23.65
CA GLU A 160 -0.76 24.52 -25.04
C GLU A 160 0.16 23.30 -25.28
N HIS A 161 0.80 22.76 -24.24
CA HIS A 161 1.62 21.57 -24.31
C HIS A 161 1.05 20.47 -23.40
N ASP A 162 1.50 20.28 -22.16
CA ASP A 162 1.13 19.15 -21.34
C ASP A 162 0.25 19.52 -20.13
N ILE A 163 -0.64 18.60 -19.75
CA ILE A 163 -1.33 18.62 -18.46
C ILE A 163 -0.91 17.41 -17.63
N GLY A 164 -0.35 17.67 -16.44
CA GLY A 164 0.01 16.65 -15.45
C GLY A 164 -0.84 16.76 -14.19
N VAL A 165 -1.43 15.66 -13.75
CA VAL A 165 -2.17 15.55 -12.47
C VAL A 165 -1.60 14.39 -11.67
N ALA A 166 -0.92 14.67 -10.57
CA ALA A 166 -0.30 13.66 -9.72
C ALA A 166 -0.81 13.75 -8.28
N GLY A 167 -1.44 12.67 -7.80
CA GLY A 167 -1.99 12.57 -6.45
C GLY A 167 -2.94 13.71 -6.09
N SER A 168 -3.67 14.24 -7.07
CA SER A 168 -4.43 15.48 -6.96
C SER A 168 -5.87 15.30 -7.42
N ALA A 169 -6.76 16.20 -7.01
CA ALA A 169 -8.18 16.11 -7.31
C ALA A 169 -8.71 17.33 -8.07
N VAL A 170 -9.53 17.06 -9.08
CA VAL A 170 -10.32 18.06 -9.82
C VAL A 170 -11.78 17.67 -9.69
N ALA A 171 -12.59 18.53 -9.07
CA ALA A 171 -13.99 18.27 -8.79
C ALA A 171 -14.89 19.42 -9.26
N ALA A 172 -15.99 19.10 -9.92
CA ALA A 172 -16.98 20.09 -10.32
C ALA A 172 -18.41 19.62 -10.05
N ASP A 173 -19.33 20.58 -9.90
CA ASP A 173 -20.75 20.27 -9.95
C ASP A 173 -21.19 19.98 -11.39
N GLY A 174 -20.75 20.80 -12.33
CA GLY A 174 -20.97 20.66 -13.76
C GLY A 174 -19.83 19.94 -14.47
N GLU A 175 -19.41 20.48 -15.60
CA GLU A 175 -18.39 19.84 -16.43
C GLU A 175 -16.97 19.98 -15.86
N VAL A 176 -16.18 18.91 -15.99
CA VAL A 176 -14.71 18.91 -15.85
C VAL A 176 -14.11 18.68 -17.23
N ALA A 177 -13.29 19.64 -17.71
CA ALA A 177 -12.65 19.58 -19.01
C ALA A 177 -11.14 19.78 -18.88
N LEU A 178 -10.34 18.84 -19.38
CA LEU A 178 -8.89 18.94 -19.53
C LEU A 178 -8.56 18.95 -21.02
N THR A 179 -7.86 19.97 -21.50
CA THR A 179 -7.45 20.11 -22.91
C THR A 179 -5.97 20.42 -22.97
N ALA A 180 -5.18 19.53 -23.54
CA ALA A 180 -3.75 19.69 -23.77
C ALA A 180 -3.43 19.67 -25.27
N GLY A 181 -2.54 20.55 -25.70
CA GLY A 181 -2.04 20.52 -27.08
C GLY A 181 -1.18 19.31 -27.38
N HIS A 182 -0.59 18.69 -26.37
CA HIS A 182 0.26 17.51 -26.49
C HIS A 182 -0.26 16.37 -25.59
N ASP A 183 0.20 16.20 -24.34
CA ASP A 183 -0.16 15.07 -23.50
C ASP A 183 -1.02 15.43 -22.29
N ILE A 184 -1.90 14.50 -21.88
CA ILE A 184 -2.55 14.51 -20.58
C ILE A 184 -2.06 13.28 -19.82
N THR A 185 -1.40 13.51 -18.67
CA THR A 185 -0.94 12.45 -17.79
C THR A 185 -1.59 12.58 -16.41
N THR A 186 -2.22 11.51 -15.95
CA THR A 186 -2.74 11.46 -14.58
C THR A 186 -2.16 10.25 -13.86
N ALA A 187 -1.71 10.43 -12.62
CA ALA A 187 -1.08 9.36 -11.86
C ALA A 187 -1.36 9.51 -10.35
N ALA A 188 -1.31 8.43 -9.62
CA ALA A 188 -1.23 8.51 -8.16
C ALA A 188 0.16 8.98 -7.73
N SER A 189 0.23 9.62 -6.57
CA SER A 189 1.50 9.83 -5.87
C SER A 189 1.85 8.61 -5.02
N VAL A 190 3.11 8.53 -4.56
CA VAL A 190 3.61 7.37 -3.82
C VAL A 190 3.79 7.74 -2.35
N GLU A 191 3.05 7.09 -1.49
CA GLU A 191 3.27 7.13 -0.05
C GLU A 191 4.20 5.99 0.38
N THR A 192 5.05 6.24 1.36
CA THR A 192 6.00 5.25 1.86
C THR A 192 5.78 4.99 3.34
N TYR A 193 5.97 3.75 3.72
CA TYR A 193 5.95 3.33 5.11
C TYR A 193 7.15 2.44 5.39
N ARG A 194 7.82 2.67 6.50
CA ARG A 194 8.85 1.80 7.04
C ARG A 194 8.68 1.67 8.54
N ASN A 195 8.65 0.46 9.04
CA ASN A 195 8.70 0.17 10.46
C ASN A 195 9.82 -0.83 10.75
N TYR A 196 10.83 -0.39 11.47
CA TYR A 196 11.88 -1.25 11.98
C TYR A 196 11.70 -1.43 13.48
N GLU A 197 11.58 -2.67 13.91
CA GLU A 197 11.48 -3.02 15.33
C GLU A 197 12.58 -4.03 15.68
N GLU A 198 13.30 -3.74 16.75
CA GLU A 198 14.20 -4.70 17.39
C GLU A 198 13.82 -4.84 18.86
N HIS A 199 13.55 -6.07 19.24
CA HIS A 199 13.31 -6.40 20.63
C HIS A 199 14.26 -7.52 21.04
N SER A 200 15.13 -7.23 22.00
CA SER A 200 16.00 -8.24 22.58
C SER A 200 15.83 -8.33 24.09
N ARG A 201 15.81 -9.54 24.58
CA ARG A 201 15.69 -9.84 26.00
C ARG A 201 16.73 -10.86 26.41
N ARG A 202 17.58 -10.48 27.34
CA ARG A 202 18.55 -11.38 27.96
C ARG A 202 18.23 -11.55 29.43
N LYS A 203 18.12 -12.79 29.87
CA LYS A 203 17.90 -13.12 31.28
C LYS A 203 18.98 -14.07 31.77
N SER A 204 19.56 -13.77 32.91
CA SER A 204 20.58 -14.61 33.55
C SER A 204 20.22 -14.85 35.03
N GLY A 205 20.54 -16.02 35.54
CA GLY A 205 20.18 -16.47 36.89
C GLY A 205 19.10 -17.53 36.87
N VAL A 206 18.16 -17.50 37.82
CA VAL A 206 17.03 -18.42 37.88
C VAL A 206 15.81 -17.80 37.22
N PHE A 207 15.24 -18.48 36.24
CA PHE A 207 14.06 -17.97 35.52
C PHE A 207 13.15 -19.10 35.03
N SER A 208 11.89 -18.77 34.79
CA SER A 208 10.93 -19.68 34.18
C SER A 208 11.16 -19.76 32.66
N GLY A 209 11.19 -20.97 32.11
CA GLY A 209 11.39 -21.25 30.69
C GLY A 209 10.12 -21.20 29.83
N GLY A 210 9.01 -20.64 30.35
CA GLY A 210 7.72 -20.65 29.64
C GLY A 210 6.99 -22.00 29.83
N GLY A 211 6.19 -22.09 30.87
CA GLY A 211 5.54 -23.31 31.34
C GLY A 211 5.89 -23.55 32.80
N ILE A 212 5.48 -24.69 33.38
CA ILE A 212 5.86 -25.08 34.76
C ILE A 212 7.28 -25.63 34.70
N GLY A 213 8.28 -24.76 34.80
CA GLY A 213 9.70 -25.13 34.80
C GLY A 213 10.59 -23.92 35.08
N PHE A 214 11.84 -24.17 35.45
CA PHE A 214 12.82 -23.11 35.66
C PHE A 214 14.18 -23.48 35.07
N THR A 215 14.93 -22.45 34.68
CA THR A 215 16.30 -22.56 34.19
C THR A 215 17.23 -21.81 35.13
N ILE A 216 18.34 -22.39 35.50
CA ILE A 216 19.48 -21.73 36.14
C ILE A 216 20.54 -21.58 35.06
N GLY A 217 20.71 -20.37 34.54
CA GLY A 217 21.61 -20.17 33.41
C GLY A 217 21.38 -18.83 32.73
N SER A 218 21.46 -18.82 31.42
CA SER A 218 21.17 -17.63 30.60
C SER A 218 20.26 -17.97 29.44
N THR A 219 19.33 -17.09 29.16
CA THR A 219 18.55 -17.12 27.91
C THR A 219 18.62 -15.76 27.24
N SER A 220 18.75 -15.75 25.94
CA SER A 220 18.60 -14.54 25.12
C SER A 220 17.63 -14.81 23.99
N GLN A 221 16.76 -13.86 23.77
CA GLN A 221 15.81 -13.86 22.66
C GLN A 221 15.96 -12.52 21.94
N SER A 222 16.05 -12.55 20.63
CA SER A 222 16.08 -11.36 19.78
C SER A 222 15.06 -11.54 18.66
N GLN A 223 14.28 -10.50 18.43
CA GLN A 223 13.33 -10.42 17.32
C GLN A 223 13.60 -9.11 16.58
N LYS A 224 13.66 -9.19 15.26
CA LYS A 224 13.78 -8.05 14.37
C LYS A 224 12.68 -8.13 13.34
N LEU A 225 12.06 -6.98 13.09
CA LEU A 225 11.07 -6.78 12.05
C LEU A 225 11.50 -5.58 11.22
N ASP A 226 11.61 -5.73 9.91
CA ASP A 226 11.76 -4.62 8.97
C ASP A 226 10.60 -4.74 7.97
N ASP A 227 9.66 -3.81 8.07
CA ASP A 227 8.44 -3.75 7.26
C ASP A 227 8.49 -2.48 6.41
N LYS A 228 8.47 -2.63 5.10
CA LYS A 228 8.50 -1.54 4.12
C LYS A 228 7.33 -1.67 3.18
N ALA A 229 6.64 -0.58 2.94
CA ALA A 229 5.55 -0.53 1.98
C ALA A 229 5.64 0.75 1.14
N THR A 230 5.21 0.65 -0.10
CA THR A 230 4.85 1.80 -0.93
C THR A 230 3.39 1.68 -1.29
N THR A 231 2.64 2.76 -1.13
CA THR A 231 1.20 2.77 -1.35
C THR A 231 0.88 3.89 -2.33
N GLN A 232 0.18 3.57 -3.40
CA GLN A 232 -0.37 4.51 -4.36
C GLN A 232 -1.90 4.62 -4.24
N SER A 233 -2.56 3.59 -3.74
CA SER A 233 -4.01 3.51 -3.58
C SER A 233 -4.60 4.57 -2.64
N GLN A 234 -3.78 5.18 -1.78
CA GLN A 234 -4.17 6.23 -0.85
C GLN A 234 -4.15 7.63 -1.49
N SER A 235 -3.34 7.83 -2.53
CA SER A 235 -3.08 9.12 -3.16
C SER A 235 -3.32 9.10 -4.68
N VAL A 236 -4.42 8.48 -5.08
CA VAL A 236 -4.89 8.44 -6.48
C VAL A 236 -5.26 9.84 -6.98
N SER A 237 -5.07 10.08 -8.26
CA SER A 237 -5.65 11.26 -8.92
C SER A 237 -7.14 11.06 -9.15
N THR A 238 -7.94 12.07 -8.86
CA THR A 238 -9.41 12.01 -9.02
C THR A 238 -9.89 13.14 -9.93
N LEU A 239 -10.60 12.79 -11.00
CA LEU A 239 -11.28 13.73 -11.87
C LEU A 239 -12.79 13.46 -11.79
N GLY A 240 -13.57 14.43 -11.30
CA GLY A 240 -14.95 14.11 -11.02
C GLY A 240 -15.95 15.24 -11.25
N SER A 241 -17.13 14.85 -11.74
CA SER A 241 -18.30 15.70 -11.87
C SER A 241 -19.51 15.09 -11.19
N THR A 242 -20.19 15.86 -10.32
CA THR A 242 -21.34 15.37 -9.56
C THR A 242 -22.66 15.45 -10.34
N ASN A 243 -22.78 16.31 -11.35
CA ASN A 243 -23.97 16.49 -12.16
C ASN A 243 -23.71 16.60 -13.68
N GLY A 244 -22.46 16.65 -14.10
CA GLY A 244 -22.04 16.84 -15.49
C GLY A 244 -21.19 15.69 -16.02
N SER A 245 -20.40 16.03 -17.03
CA SER A 245 -19.50 15.12 -17.74
C SER A 245 -18.03 15.43 -17.43
N VAL A 246 -17.16 14.43 -17.66
CA VAL A 246 -15.71 14.62 -17.61
C VAL A 246 -15.13 14.39 -18.99
N ARG A 247 -14.31 15.36 -19.48
CA ARG A 247 -13.67 15.32 -20.78
C ARG A 247 -12.17 15.50 -20.68
N LEU A 248 -11.43 14.58 -21.28
CA LEU A 248 -9.99 14.66 -21.48
C LEU A 248 -9.70 14.66 -22.97
N ASN A 249 -9.06 15.71 -23.46
CA ASN A 249 -8.71 15.84 -24.88
C ASN A 249 -7.24 16.24 -25.01
N ALA A 250 -6.40 15.30 -25.47
CA ALA A 250 -4.99 15.51 -25.72
C ALA A 250 -4.68 15.54 -27.22
N GLY A 251 -3.75 16.38 -27.63
CA GLY A 251 -3.24 16.42 -29.01
C GLY A 251 -2.48 15.14 -29.36
N GLN A 252 -1.79 14.53 -28.39
CA GLN A 252 -1.01 13.30 -28.56
C GLN A 252 -1.55 12.18 -27.65
N ALA A 253 -1.03 11.99 -26.46
CA ALA A 253 -1.40 10.88 -25.61
C ALA A 253 -2.27 11.27 -24.41
N VAL A 254 -3.19 10.38 -24.05
CA VAL A 254 -3.79 10.36 -22.70
C VAL A 254 -3.27 9.15 -21.98
N ALA A 255 -2.53 9.37 -20.88
CA ALA A 255 -2.00 8.33 -20.03
C ALA A 255 -2.56 8.47 -18.61
N MET A 256 -3.32 7.48 -18.17
CA MET A 256 -3.89 7.43 -16.83
C MET A 256 -3.31 6.23 -16.08
N ALA A 257 -2.78 6.45 -14.89
CA ALA A 257 -2.30 5.39 -14.01
C ALA A 257 -2.81 5.64 -12.59
N ALA A 258 -3.43 4.64 -11.97
CA ALA A 258 -3.99 4.79 -10.64
C ALA A 258 -4.89 6.04 -10.53
N THR A 259 -5.84 6.17 -11.43
CA THR A 259 -6.69 7.36 -11.58
C THR A 259 -8.16 6.99 -11.50
N ASP A 260 -8.94 7.77 -10.76
CA ASP A 260 -10.39 7.66 -10.72
C ASP A 260 -11.04 8.78 -11.54
N VAL A 261 -11.81 8.42 -12.55
CA VAL A 261 -12.64 9.35 -13.33
C VAL A 261 -14.11 9.04 -13.07
N ILE A 262 -14.84 10.01 -12.55
CA ILE A 262 -16.22 9.82 -12.10
C ILE A 262 -17.10 10.92 -12.69
N ALA A 263 -18.12 10.56 -13.44
CA ALA A 263 -19.07 11.52 -14.01
C ALA A 263 -20.51 11.08 -13.76
N ALA A 264 -21.37 12.02 -13.37
CA ALA A 264 -22.82 11.75 -13.29
C ALA A 264 -23.43 11.53 -14.67
N ARG A 265 -22.80 12.08 -15.73
CA ARG A 265 -23.18 11.87 -17.13
C ARG A 265 -22.12 11.08 -17.87
N ASP A 266 -21.42 11.72 -18.78
CA ASP A 266 -20.56 11.07 -19.74
C ASP A 266 -19.07 11.24 -19.38
N ILE A 267 -18.27 10.25 -19.72
CA ILE A 267 -16.83 10.34 -19.73
C ILE A 267 -16.34 10.25 -21.17
N GLN A 268 -15.57 11.24 -21.60
CA GLN A 268 -14.97 11.29 -22.91
C GLN A 268 -13.46 11.43 -22.79
N VAL A 269 -12.73 10.47 -23.38
CA VAL A 269 -11.27 10.46 -23.40
C VAL A 269 -10.81 10.39 -24.85
N THR A 270 -10.07 11.38 -25.30
CA THR A 270 -9.61 11.48 -26.69
C THR A 270 -8.13 11.82 -26.75
N GLY A 271 -7.36 11.04 -27.48
CA GLY A 271 -5.94 11.26 -27.77
C GLY A 271 -5.53 10.59 -29.06
N ASN A 272 -4.27 10.74 -29.49
CA ASN A 272 -3.74 9.90 -30.56
C ASN A 272 -3.52 8.46 -30.06
N THR A 273 -3.12 8.32 -28.80
CA THR A 273 -3.08 7.06 -28.04
C THR A 273 -3.77 7.24 -26.70
N VAL A 274 -4.36 6.17 -26.16
CA VAL A 274 -4.95 6.19 -24.82
C VAL A 274 -4.45 4.98 -24.03
N THR A 275 -3.88 5.23 -22.84
CA THR A 275 -3.41 4.20 -21.93
C THR A 275 -4.09 4.36 -20.57
N ILE A 276 -4.60 3.26 -20.01
CA ILE A 276 -5.26 3.22 -18.71
C ILE A 276 -4.59 2.11 -17.90
N ASP A 277 -3.63 2.48 -17.07
CA ASP A 277 -2.82 1.56 -16.28
C ASP A 277 -3.28 1.48 -14.81
N PRO A 278 -3.04 0.37 -14.13
CA PRO A 278 -3.30 0.24 -12.70
C PRO A 278 -2.23 0.98 -11.89
N GLY A 279 -2.53 1.21 -10.62
CA GLY A 279 -1.50 1.48 -9.62
C GLY A 279 -1.05 0.20 -8.94
N TYR A 280 0.04 0.30 -8.15
CA TYR A 280 0.58 -0.82 -7.41
C TYR A 280 0.90 -0.43 -5.97
N ASP A 281 0.39 -1.24 -5.05
CA ASP A 281 0.84 -1.23 -3.66
C ASP A 281 1.86 -2.33 -3.46
N THR A 282 3.01 -2.02 -2.85
CA THR A 282 4.06 -3.00 -2.59
C THR A 282 4.33 -3.09 -1.10
N ARG A 283 4.67 -4.28 -0.62
CA ARG A 283 5.10 -4.50 0.75
C ARG A 283 6.22 -5.52 0.80
N THR A 284 7.26 -5.21 1.55
CA THR A 284 8.34 -6.12 1.89
C THR A 284 8.44 -6.22 3.40
N GLN A 285 8.24 -7.41 3.93
CA GLN A 285 8.34 -7.68 5.36
C GLN A 285 9.44 -8.70 5.61
N SER A 286 10.44 -8.33 6.41
CA SER A 286 11.50 -9.23 6.85
C SER A 286 11.42 -9.43 8.36
N ARG A 287 11.32 -10.66 8.79
CA ARG A 287 11.27 -11.04 10.20
C ARG A 287 12.42 -11.98 10.54
N GLN A 288 13.16 -11.65 11.57
CA GLN A 288 14.24 -12.49 12.08
C GLN A 288 14.03 -12.75 13.58
N THR A 289 14.15 -14.00 13.98
CA THR A 289 14.06 -14.39 15.38
C THR A 289 15.27 -15.24 15.73
N GLU A 290 15.92 -14.94 16.84
CA GLU A 290 17.01 -15.74 17.39
C GLU A 290 16.74 -16.02 18.86
N GLN A 291 16.90 -17.27 19.27
CA GLN A 291 16.81 -17.68 20.66
C GLN A 291 18.02 -18.52 21.03
N LYS A 292 18.63 -18.22 22.17
CA LYS A 292 19.72 -18.99 22.77
C LYS A 292 19.39 -19.25 24.24
N THR A 293 19.57 -20.48 24.67
CA THR A 293 19.41 -20.85 26.08
C THR A 293 20.55 -21.76 26.47
N ALA A 294 21.17 -21.47 27.58
CA ALA A 294 22.23 -22.33 28.14
C ALA A 294 22.11 -22.38 29.67
N GLY A 295 22.19 -23.56 30.22
CA GLY A 295 22.09 -23.74 31.67
C GLY A 295 21.43 -25.04 32.07
N LEU A 296 21.21 -25.16 33.38
CA LEU A 296 20.45 -26.25 33.99
C LEU A 296 18.97 -25.91 33.86
N THR A 297 18.25 -26.71 33.09
CA THR A 297 16.84 -26.48 32.78
C THR A 297 15.96 -27.59 33.35
N VAL A 298 14.91 -27.20 34.04
CA VAL A 298 13.81 -28.09 34.43
C VAL A 298 12.62 -27.73 33.55
N THR A 299 12.20 -28.63 32.67
CA THR A 299 11.13 -28.36 31.70
C THR A 299 9.89 -29.19 31.93
N LEU A 300 8.76 -28.52 31.79
CA LEU A 300 7.47 -29.12 31.48
C LEU A 300 7.00 -28.63 30.12
N SER A 301 6.64 -29.52 29.24
CA SER A 301 6.26 -29.22 27.86
C SER A 301 4.80 -28.75 27.74
N GLY A 302 4.57 -27.63 27.03
CA GLY A 302 3.24 -27.14 26.69
C GLY A 302 3.30 -26.20 25.48
N VAL A 303 2.31 -26.31 24.62
CA VAL A 303 2.17 -25.59 23.33
C VAL A 303 1.48 -24.25 23.53
N VAL A 304 2.00 -23.21 22.90
CA VAL A 304 1.27 -21.94 22.76
C VAL A 304 1.26 -21.53 21.31
N GLY A 305 0.07 -21.47 20.75
CA GLY A 305 -0.19 -20.88 19.46
C GLY A 305 -0.17 -19.35 19.52
N SER A 306 0.49 -18.74 18.61
CA SER A 306 0.45 -17.31 18.39
C SER A 306 -0.61 -16.98 17.35
N ALA A 307 -1.74 -16.45 17.79
CA ALA A 307 -2.67 -15.79 16.91
C ALA A 307 -2.06 -14.45 16.47
N LEU A 308 -1.67 -14.39 15.25
CA LEU A 308 -1.25 -13.14 14.66
C LEU A 308 -2.48 -12.32 14.34
N ASN A 309 -2.72 -11.33 15.16
CA ASN A 309 -3.67 -10.30 14.84
C ASN A 309 -2.95 -9.24 13.98
N SER A 310 -2.86 -9.53 12.69
CA SER A 310 -2.66 -8.46 11.73
C SER A 310 -3.98 -7.71 11.60
N ALA A 311 -4.30 -6.96 12.66
CA ALA A 311 -5.17 -5.83 12.47
C ALA A 311 -4.42 -4.88 11.55
N VAL A 312 -4.63 -5.07 10.27
CA VAL A 312 -4.56 -3.96 9.35
C VAL A 312 -5.58 -2.96 9.89
N GLN A 313 -5.10 -2.14 10.77
CA GLN A 313 -5.72 -0.86 10.96
C GLN A 313 -5.41 -0.10 9.66
N ALA A 314 -6.23 -0.36 8.67
CA ALA A 314 -6.60 0.69 7.73
C ALA A 314 -7.22 1.80 8.58
N VAL A 315 -6.38 2.47 9.36
CA VAL A 315 -6.69 3.74 9.96
C VAL A 315 -6.72 4.67 8.77
N GLN A 316 -7.91 5.00 8.32
CA GLN A 316 -8.47 6.24 8.83
C GLN A 316 -7.42 7.36 8.92
N ALA A 317 -6.75 7.61 7.83
CA ALA A 317 -6.55 8.98 7.47
C ALA A 317 -7.77 9.41 6.65
N VAL A 318 -8.95 9.37 7.26
CA VAL A 318 -9.99 10.31 6.89
C VAL A 318 -9.44 11.66 7.34
N ARG A 319 -8.56 12.25 6.50
CA ARG A 319 -8.35 13.67 6.55
C ARG A 319 -9.75 14.25 6.42
N GLU A 320 -10.13 15.06 7.40
CA GLU A 320 -11.28 15.94 7.31
C GLU A 320 -11.05 16.83 6.09
N GLN A 321 -11.48 16.34 4.94
CA GLN A 321 -11.51 17.14 3.73
C GLN A 321 -12.73 18.02 3.84
N SER A 322 -12.52 19.32 3.83
CA SER A 322 -13.58 20.32 3.94
C SER A 322 -14.43 20.44 2.67
N ASP A 323 -14.01 19.83 1.56
CA ASP A 323 -14.72 19.93 0.28
C ASP A 323 -15.80 18.86 0.14
N SER A 324 -17.06 19.30 0.06
CA SER A 324 -18.23 18.43 -0.05
C SER A 324 -18.31 17.64 -1.37
N ARG A 325 -17.71 18.16 -2.47
CA ARG A 325 -17.70 17.50 -3.77
C ARG A 325 -16.74 16.33 -3.77
N LEU A 326 -15.57 16.50 -3.17
CA LEU A 326 -14.60 15.43 -3.02
C LEU A 326 -15.12 14.34 -2.07
N GLN A 327 -15.85 14.71 -1.00
CA GLN A 327 -16.54 13.74 -0.14
C GLN A 327 -17.57 12.91 -0.91
N ALA A 328 -18.37 13.56 -1.80
CA ALA A 328 -19.32 12.87 -2.65
C ALA A 328 -18.65 11.90 -3.63
N LEU A 329 -17.51 12.30 -4.22
CA LEU A 329 -16.73 11.45 -5.12
C LEU A 329 -16.10 10.24 -4.38
N GLN A 330 -15.58 10.46 -3.18
CA GLN A 330 -15.09 9.36 -2.33
C GLN A 330 -16.22 8.41 -1.90
N GLY A 331 -17.42 8.94 -1.66
CA GLY A 331 -18.61 8.15 -1.41
C GLY A 331 -19.00 7.26 -2.61
N MET A 332 -18.98 7.79 -3.82
CA MET A 332 -19.19 7.01 -5.04
C MET A 332 -18.13 5.93 -5.24
N LYS A 333 -16.84 6.25 -4.99
CA LYS A 333 -15.75 5.30 -5.03
C LYS A 333 -15.94 4.15 -4.03
N ALA A 334 -16.38 4.46 -2.79
CA ALA A 334 -16.59 3.45 -1.74
C ALA A 334 -17.68 2.43 -2.13
N VAL A 335 -18.74 2.87 -2.79
CA VAL A 335 -19.80 1.99 -3.31
C VAL A 335 -19.26 1.04 -4.38
N LEU A 336 -18.35 1.52 -5.23
CA LEU A 336 -17.70 0.73 -6.29
C LEU A 336 -16.64 -0.24 -5.74
N SER A 337 -15.91 0.17 -4.71
CA SER A 337 -14.90 -0.67 -4.04
C SER A 337 -15.53 -1.82 -3.23
N GLY A 338 -16.77 -1.65 -2.73
CA GLY A 338 -17.49 -2.68 -1.96
C GLY A 338 -17.74 -3.96 -2.75
N TYR A 339 -17.78 -3.89 -4.07
CA TYR A 339 -17.93 -5.06 -4.93
C TYR A 339 -16.63 -5.85 -5.12
N GLN A 340 -15.46 -5.18 -5.05
CA GLN A 340 -14.15 -5.86 -5.12
C GLN A 340 -13.81 -6.63 -3.84
N ALA A 341 -14.24 -6.16 -2.67
CA ALA A 341 -14.01 -6.85 -1.41
C ALA A 341 -14.72 -8.22 -1.34
N TYR A 342 -15.77 -8.43 -2.12
CA TYR A 342 -16.50 -9.70 -2.16
C TYR A 342 -15.76 -10.80 -2.94
N GLN A 343 -14.91 -10.45 -3.91
CA GLN A 343 -14.11 -11.44 -4.66
C GLN A 343 -12.80 -11.83 -3.98
N GLY A 344 -12.28 -11.00 -3.07
CA GLY A 344 -10.97 -11.21 -2.42
C GLY A 344 -10.97 -12.18 -1.22
N THR A 345 -12.11 -12.75 -0.79
CA THR A 345 -12.19 -13.57 0.45
C THR A 345 -12.20 -15.08 0.21
N GLN A 346 -11.71 -15.57 -0.89
CA GLN A 346 -11.56 -17.01 -1.13
C GLN A 346 -10.08 -17.42 -1.12
N VAL A 347 -9.43 -17.32 0.03
CA VAL A 347 -8.18 -18.06 0.28
C VAL A 347 -8.38 -18.95 1.50
N ASP A 348 -8.33 -20.21 1.22
CA ASP A 348 -8.56 -21.31 2.14
C ASP A 348 -7.42 -21.44 3.17
N THR A 349 -7.76 -21.45 4.43
CA THR A 349 -6.88 -21.78 5.55
C THR A 349 -7.04 -23.28 5.90
N ASN A 350 -6.06 -24.09 5.59
CA ASN A 350 -5.95 -25.45 6.16
C ASN A 350 -4.56 -25.64 6.78
N ASN A 351 -4.50 -25.67 7.91
CA ASN A 351 -4.31 -26.21 9.22
C ASN A 351 -3.67 -27.61 9.34
N GLN A 352 -2.94 -27.79 10.45
CA GLN A 352 -2.80 -28.95 11.38
C GLN A 352 -1.35 -29.22 11.75
N GLY A 353 -0.99 -29.55 12.93
CA GLY A 353 -1.65 -29.99 14.17
C GLY A 353 -0.56 -30.37 15.15
N ALA A 354 -0.81 -30.20 16.42
CA ALA A 354 0.14 -30.45 17.51
C ALA A 354 -0.34 -31.59 18.42
N SER A 355 0.57 -32.42 18.88
CA SER A 355 0.33 -33.43 19.92
C SER A 355 1.09 -33.08 21.18
N SER A 356 0.43 -33.30 22.33
CA SER A 356 0.87 -32.93 23.66
C SER A 356 1.52 -34.12 24.38
N PHE A 357 2.65 -33.88 25.09
CA PHE A 357 3.18 -34.77 26.09
C PHE A 357 3.58 -34.00 27.35
N VAL A 358 3.36 -34.56 28.51
CA VAL A 358 3.74 -33.99 29.81
C VAL A 358 4.77 -34.89 30.47
N GLY A 359 5.95 -34.33 30.73
CA GLY A 359 7.01 -35.00 31.49
C GLY A 359 7.91 -34.01 32.21
N ILE A 360 8.48 -34.37 33.35
CA ILE A 360 9.46 -33.58 34.10
C ILE A 360 10.85 -34.05 33.74
N SER A 361 11.69 -33.17 33.20
CA SER A 361 13.10 -33.46 32.98
C SER A 361 13.99 -32.36 33.54
N VAL A 362 15.11 -32.75 34.12
CA VAL A 362 16.18 -31.85 34.56
C VAL A 362 17.37 -32.10 33.65
N SER A 363 17.79 -31.11 32.93
CA SER A 363 18.88 -31.21 31.97
C SER A 363 19.82 -30.02 31.99
N LEU A 364 21.10 -30.30 31.82
CA LEU A 364 22.12 -29.31 31.54
C LEU A 364 22.38 -29.30 30.04
N GLY A 365 22.25 -28.14 29.42
CA GLY A 365 22.44 -28.07 27.99
C GLY A 365 22.49 -26.64 27.42
N ALA A 366 22.69 -26.61 26.12
CA ALA A 366 22.62 -25.39 25.35
C ALA A 366 21.75 -25.63 24.10
N GLN A 367 20.92 -24.67 23.81
CA GLN A 367 20.06 -24.66 22.61
C GLN A 367 20.10 -23.33 21.92
N ARG A 368 20.18 -23.37 20.61
CA ARG A 368 20.08 -22.19 19.74
C ARG A 368 19.08 -22.48 18.65
N SER A 369 18.23 -21.53 18.40
CA SER A 369 17.35 -21.53 17.24
C SER A 369 17.36 -20.16 16.56
N SER A 370 17.30 -20.14 15.25
CA SER A 370 17.14 -18.93 14.46
C SER A 370 16.17 -19.19 13.32
N SER A 371 15.33 -18.22 13.03
CA SER A 371 14.49 -18.21 11.85
C SER A 371 14.54 -16.85 11.19
N SER A 372 14.50 -16.85 9.87
CA SER A 372 14.41 -15.65 9.05
C SER A 372 13.36 -15.90 7.98
N GLN A 373 12.48 -14.94 7.81
CA GLN A 373 11.41 -14.99 6.81
C GLN A 373 11.32 -13.63 6.15
N THR A 374 11.27 -13.63 4.83
CA THR A 374 11.03 -12.43 4.03
C THR A 374 9.85 -12.69 3.10
N SER A 375 8.88 -11.81 3.16
CA SER A 375 7.70 -11.80 2.28
C SER A 375 7.71 -10.52 1.46
N GLU A 376 7.50 -10.66 0.17
CA GLU A 376 7.34 -9.54 -0.75
C GLU A 376 6.00 -9.68 -1.46
N GLN A 377 5.27 -8.59 -1.55
CA GLN A 377 3.96 -8.54 -2.18
C GLN A 377 3.88 -7.30 -3.06
N SER A 378 3.35 -7.47 -4.27
CA SER A 378 2.95 -6.38 -5.15
C SER A 378 1.53 -6.63 -5.61
N GLN A 379 0.64 -5.71 -5.29
CA GLN A 379 -0.78 -5.81 -5.61
C GLN A 379 -1.21 -4.63 -6.46
N SER A 380 -1.81 -4.90 -7.61
CA SER A 380 -2.42 -3.89 -8.46
C SER A 380 -3.77 -3.45 -7.93
N PHE A 381 -4.10 -2.19 -8.15
CA PHE A 381 -5.45 -1.66 -8.02
C PHE A 381 -5.82 -0.89 -9.28
N ALA A 382 -7.09 -0.94 -9.63
CA ALA A 382 -7.56 -0.45 -10.90
C ALA A 382 -7.55 1.08 -11.01
N SER A 383 -7.23 1.61 -12.18
CA SER A 383 -7.80 2.87 -12.62
C SER A 383 -9.27 2.68 -12.96
N THR A 384 -10.13 3.61 -12.57
CA THR A 384 -11.57 3.48 -12.75
C THR A 384 -12.16 4.62 -13.57
N LEU A 385 -13.00 4.28 -14.56
CA LEU A 385 -13.85 5.22 -15.28
C LEU A 385 -15.30 4.85 -15.00
N ASN A 386 -16.03 5.72 -14.31
CA ASN A 386 -17.42 5.48 -13.92
C ASN A 386 -18.33 6.59 -14.43
N ALA A 387 -19.20 6.26 -15.38
CA ALA A 387 -20.15 7.18 -15.97
C ALA A 387 -21.59 6.80 -15.63
N GLY A 388 -22.38 7.80 -15.26
CA GLY A 388 -23.83 7.65 -15.09
C GLY A 388 -24.58 7.46 -16.39
N HIS A 389 -23.97 7.81 -17.55
CA HIS A 389 -24.53 7.54 -18.89
C HIS A 389 -23.52 6.78 -19.75
N ASP A 390 -22.69 7.45 -20.53
CA ASP A 390 -21.85 6.83 -21.55
C ASP A 390 -20.34 7.03 -21.26
N ILE A 391 -19.53 6.06 -21.68
CA ILE A 391 -18.07 6.20 -21.76
C ILE A 391 -17.66 6.12 -23.22
N SER A 392 -16.90 7.11 -23.68
CA SER A 392 -16.31 7.13 -25.02
C SER A 392 -14.80 7.32 -24.92
N VAL A 393 -14.03 6.36 -25.41
CA VAL A 393 -12.57 6.41 -25.48
C VAL A 393 -12.14 6.33 -26.94
N VAL A 394 -11.41 7.33 -27.42
CA VAL A 394 -10.99 7.45 -28.81
C VAL A 394 -9.48 7.62 -28.90
N ALA A 395 -8.81 6.68 -29.58
CA ALA A 395 -7.43 6.79 -30.02
C ALA A 395 -7.39 7.06 -31.54
N ARG A 396 -7.07 8.32 -31.91
CA ARG A 396 -7.20 8.79 -33.29
C ARG A 396 -6.18 8.21 -34.26
N GLU A 397 -4.99 7.83 -33.79
CA GLU A 397 -3.88 7.35 -34.64
C GLU A 397 -3.26 6.05 -34.14
N GLY A 398 -3.42 5.72 -32.87
CA GLY A 398 -2.76 4.60 -32.21
C GLY A 398 -3.70 3.65 -31.51
N ASP A 399 -3.24 3.14 -30.40
CA ASP A 399 -3.87 2.07 -29.64
C ASP A 399 -4.67 2.62 -28.43
N ILE A 400 -5.68 1.88 -28.04
CA ILE A 400 -6.26 1.93 -26.69
C ILE A 400 -5.69 0.76 -25.91
N THR A 401 -5.03 1.02 -24.78
CA THR A 401 -4.54 -0.03 -23.88
C THR A 401 -5.11 0.20 -22.49
N ALA A 402 -5.81 -0.79 -21.96
CA ALA A 402 -6.31 -0.78 -20.58
C ALA A 402 -5.78 -2.04 -19.86
N VAL A 403 -5.11 -1.83 -18.73
CA VAL A 403 -4.48 -2.90 -17.95
C VAL A 403 -5.08 -2.92 -16.55
N GLY A 404 -5.69 -4.02 -16.13
CA GLY A 404 -6.26 -4.19 -14.78
C GLY A 404 -7.20 -3.06 -14.38
N SER A 405 -7.89 -2.46 -15.33
CA SER A 405 -8.68 -1.23 -15.16
C SER A 405 -10.17 -1.51 -15.25
N GLN A 406 -11.00 -0.59 -14.77
CA GLN A 406 -12.45 -0.75 -14.74
C GLN A 406 -13.13 0.39 -15.47
N LEU A 407 -13.88 0.06 -16.50
CA LEU A 407 -14.73 0.99 -17.26
C LEU A 407 -16.17 0.58 -17.04
N LYS A 408 -16.97 1.44 -16.40
CA LYS A 408 -18.36 1.17 -16.09
C LYS A 408 -19.27 2.32 -16.49
N ALA A 409 -20.24 2.05 -17.35
CA ALA A 409 -21.25 3.00 -17.78
C ALA A 409 -22.68 2.47 -17.53
N ALA A 410 -23.61 3.37 -17.20
CA ALA A 410 -25.00 2.96 -17.04
C ALA A 410 -25.65 2.61 -18.39
N ASN A 411 -25.22 3.24 -19.49
CA ASN A 411 -25.73 2.94 -20.83
C ASN A 411 -24.66 2.27 -21.70
N ASN A 412 -23.78 3.04 -22.34
CA ASN A 412 -22.87 2.50 -23.35
C ASN A 412 -21.39 2.73 -23.01
N VAL A 413 -20.54 1.79 -23.42
CA VAL A 413 -19.10 1.96 -23.46
C VAL A 413 -18.61 1.77 -24.90
N GLU A 414 -18.04 2.82 -25.48
CA GLU A 414 -17.51 2.81 -26.85
C GLU A 414 -15.99 3.01 -26.79
N LEU A 415 -15.23 2.02 -27.27
CA LEU A 415 -13.79 2.10 -27.45
C LEU A 415 -13.50 2.12 -28.96
N ASN A 416 -12.88 3.19 -29.44
CA ASN A 416 -12.56 3.37 -30.86
C ASN A 416 -11.08 3.67 -31.04
N ALA A 417 -10.31 2.75 -31.60
CA ALA A 417 -8.89 2.87 -31.84
C ALA A 417 -8.58 2.79 -33.35
N ALA A 418 -7.77 3.73 -33.85
CA ALA A 418 -7.29 3.66 -35.22
C ALA A 418 -6.41 2.43 -35.47
N ARG A 419 -5.75 1.88 -34.42
CA ARG A 419 -4.92 0.68 -34.51
C ARG A 419 -5.49 -0.42 -33.64
N ALA A 420 -4.92 -0.69 -32.48
CA ALA A 420 -5.29 -1.84 -31.67
C ALA A 420 -6.08 -1.45 -30.40
N ILE A 421 -6.93 -2.38 -29.94
CA ILE A 421 -7.52 -2.34 -28.61
C ILE A 421 -6.92 -3.48 -27.79
N ASN A 422 -6.25 -3.14 -26.67
CA ASN A 422 -5.65 -4.09 -25.76
C ASN A 422 -6.31 -3.98 -24.40
N LEU A 423 -7.11 -4.97 -24.03
CA LEU A 423 -7.69 -5.12 -22.68
C LEU A 423 -6.94 -6.23 -21.98
N LEU A 424 -6.10 -5.86 -21.01
CA LEU A 424 -5.12 -6.76 -20.39
C LEU A 424 -5.33 -6.82 -18.88
N SER A 425 -5.06 -7.96 -18.27
CA SER A 425 -5.02 -8.06 -16.81
C SER A 425 -3.72 -7.53 -16.24
N ALA A 426 -3.79 -6.94 -15.04
CA ALA A 426 -2.62 -6.56 -14.26
C ALA A 426 -2.10 -7.74 -13.45
N ARG A 427 -0.79 -7.84 -13.31
CA ARG A 427 -0.14 -8.92 -12.59
C ARG A 427 0.10 -8.54 -11.14
N ASN A 428 -0.36 -9.39 -10.23
CA ASN A 428 -0.01 -9.37 -8.81
C ASN A 428 1.04 -10.43 -8.54
N THR A 429 1.98 -10.12 -7.65
CA THR A 429 3.05 -11.04 -7.27
C THR A 429 3.17 -11.17 -5.77
N GLU A 430 3.44 -12.37 -5.33
CA GLU A 430 3.76 -12.68 -3.95
C GLU A 430 4.98 -13.58 -3.92
N SER A 431 5.96 -13.28 -3.07
CA SER A 431 7.09 -14.14 -2.83
C SER A 431 7.31 -14.33 -1.33
N LEU A 432 7.70 -15.54 -0.96
CA LEU A 432 8.03 -15.92 0.41
C LEU A 432 9.35 -16.66 0.40
N THR A 433 10.30 -16.17 1.19
CA THR A 433 11.57 -16.85 1.43
C THR A 433 11.77 -17.02 2.92
N GLY A 434 11.91 -18.26 3.36
CA GLY A 434 12.12 -18.57 4.77
C GLY A 434 13.30 -19.52 4.97
N SER A 435 13.99 -19.33 6.08
CA SER A 435 15.00 -20.29 6.57
C SER A 435 14.93 -20.40 8.07
N ASN A 436 15.08 -21.61 8.57
CA ASN A 436 15.20 -21.86 9.99
C ASN A 436 16.37 -22.79 10.26
N SER A 437 16.96 -22.63 11.44
CA SER A 437 17.97 -23.57 11.93
C SER A 437 17.86 -23.68 13.44
N SER A 438 18.02 -24.87 13.94
CA SER A 438 18.14 -25.12 15.37
C SER A 438 19.23 -26.13 15.65
N SER A 439 19.93 -25.95 16.75
CA SER A 439 20.90 -26.91 17.24
C SER A 439 20.92 -26.89 18.76
N GLY A 440 21.12 -28.02 19.35
CA GLY A 440 21.20 -28.10 20.79
C GLY A 440 21.74 -29.46 21.26
N GLY A 441 22.15 -29.47 22.50
CA GLY A 441 22.49 -30.71 23.18
C GLY A 441 22.20 -30.55 24.65
N ASN A 442 21.74 -31.61 25.24
CA ASN A 442 21.49 -31.71 26.68
C ASN A 442 21.84 -33.07 27.24
N ILE A 443 22.25 -33.06 28.46
CA ILE A 443 22.43 -34.22 29.29
C ILE A 443 21.56 -34.06 30.54
N GLY A 444 20.83 -35.08 30.92
CA GLY A 444 19.90 -34.89 32.01
C GLY A 444 19.35 -36.16 32.60
N VAL A 445 18.50 -35.94 33.60
CA VAL A 445 17.74 -36.99 34.29
C VAL A 445 16.26 -36.71 34.12
N SER A 446 15.47 -37.71 33.90
CA SER A 446 14.01 -37.58 33.78
C SER A 446 13.28 -38.50 34.74
N PHE A 447 12.19 -37.98 35.30
CA PHE A 447 11.18 -38.74 36.03
C PHE A 447 9.91 -38.69 35.16
N GLY A 448 9.43 -39.82 34.73
CA GLY A 448 8.26 -39.91 33.87
C GLY A 448 7.27 -40.96 34.34
N LEU A 449 5.99 -40.67 34.07
CA LEU A 449 4.92 -41.65 34.12
C LEU A 449 4.64 -42.08 32.67
N SER A 450 4.90 -43.33 32.37
CA SER A 450 4.49 -43.96 31.11
C SER A 450 3.46 -45.04 31.40
N ASN A 451 2.81 -45.54 30.37
CA ASN A 451 1.85 -46.64 30.49
C ASN A 451 2.46 -47.93 31.08
N SER A 452 3.78 -47.98 31.27
CA SER A 452 4.53 -49.10 31.86
C SER A 452 5.03 -48.83 33.29
N GLY A 453 4.69 -47.70 33.93
CA GLY A 453 5.04 -47.35 35.30
C GLY A 453 5.96 -46.14 35.45
N ALA A 454 6.24 -45.74 36.70
CA ALA A 454 7.14 -44.67 37.05
C ALA A 454 8.60 -45.11 36.94
N GLY A 455 9.44 -44.33 36.25
CA GLY A 455 10.85 -44.63 36.07
C GLY A 455 11.76 -43.43 36.23
N PHE A 456 12.99 -43.66 36.67
CA PHE A 456 14.09 -42.70 36.66
C PHE A 456 15.04 -43.08 35.53
N SER A 457 15.35 -42.12 34.67
CA SER A 457 16.28 -42.35 33.56
C SER A 457 17.31 -41.22 33.42
N VAL A 458 18.52 -41.60 33.03
CA VAL A 458 19.56 -40.66 32.58
C VAL A 458 19.51 -40.62 31.07
N PHE A 459 19.58 -39.42 30.50
CA PHE A 459 19.55 -39.25 29.06
C PHE A 459 20.58 -38.25 28.57
N ALA A 460 21.00 -38.41 27.34
CA ALA A 460 21.77 -37.45 26.60
C ALA A 460 21.17 -37.32 25.19
N ASN A 461 20.96 -36.08 24.76
CA ASN A 461 20.39 -35.79 23.44
C ASN A 461 21.21 -34.72 22.74
N VAL A 462 21.35 -34.85 21.43
CA VAL A 462 21.81 -33.83 20.52
C VAL A 462 20.84 -33.74 19.39
N ASN A 463 20.57 -32.53 18.97
CA ASN A 463 19.67 -32.25 17.85
C ASN A 463 20.20 -31.11 16.97
N ALA A 464 20.00 -31.26 15.69
CA ALA A 464 20.20 -30.20 14.72
C ALA A 464 19.08 -30.26 13.67
N ALA A 465 18.52 -29.12 13.33
CA ALA A 465 17.55 -29.03 12.25
C ALA A 465 17.82 -27.80 11.39
N LYS A 466 17.52 -27.93 10.12
CA LYS A 466 17.62 -26.84 9.16
C LYS A 466 16.44 -26.93 8.19
N GLY A 467 15.77 -25.82 7.98
CA GLY A 467 14.65 -25.72 7.07
C GLY A 467 14.83 -24.57 6.09
N ARG A 468 14.16 -24.70 4.96
CA ARG A 468 14.05 -23.67 3.93
C ARG A 468 12.65 -23.70 3.35
N GLU A 469 12.11 -22.53 3.14
CA GLU A 469 10.81 -22.32 2.52
C GLU A 469 10.96 -21.34 1.34
N LEU A 470 10.32 -21.67 0.23
CA LEU A 470 10.24 -20.82 -0.94
C LEU A 470 8.82 -20.86 -1.48
N GLY A 471 8.17 -19.71 -1.54
CA GLY A 471 6.86 -19.53 -2.13
C GLY A 471 6.91 -18.48 -3.22
N ASN A 472 6.25 -18.73 -4.35
CA ASN A 472 6.04 -17.75 -5.40
C ASN A 472 4.63 -17.88 -5.92
N GLY A 473 3.86 -16.79 -5.84
CA GLY A 473 2.50 -16.67 -6.34
C GLY A 473 2.40 -15.57 -7.39
N ASN A 474 1.59 -15.82 -8.41
CA ASN A 474 1.14 -14.81 -9.34
C ASN A 474 -0.37 -14.93 -9.46
N SER A 475 -1.07 -13.80 -9.32
CA SER A 475 -2.49 -13.67 -9.61
C SER A 475 -2.72 -12.50 -10.55
N TRP A 476 -3.88 -12.45 -11.17
CA TRP A 476 -4.19 -11.46 -12.17
C TRP A 476 -5.43 -10.68 -11.78
N SER A 477 -5.34 -9.33 -11.85
CA SER A 477 -6.50 -8.44 -11.74
C SER A 477 -6.99 -8.15 -13.15
N GLU A 478 -8.21 -8.53 -13.44
CA GLU A 478 -8.80 -8.43 -14.77
C GLU A 478 -9.15 -6.99 -15.12
N THR A 479 -9.03 -6.65 -16.41
CA THR A 479 -9.68 -5.44 -16.94
C THR A 479 -11.17 -5.73 -17.14
N THR A 480 -12.03 -4.86 -16.64
CA THR A 480 -13.49 -5.00 -16.79
C THR A 480 -14.06 -3.83 -17.59
N VAL A 481 -14.91 -4.17 -18.57
CA VAL A 481 -15.72 -3.21 -19.34
C VAL A 481 -17.17 -3.61 -19.16
N ASP A 482 -17.92 -2.79 -18.46
CA ASP A 482 -19.32 -3.07 -18.09
C ASP A 482 -20.24 -1.92 -18.54
N ALA A 483 -21.21 -2.25 -19.38
CA ALA A 483 -22.22 -1.33 -19.87
C ALA A 483 -23.62 -1.85 -19.59
N GLY A 484 -24.51 -0.98 -19.13
CA GLY A 484 -25.90 -1.35 -18.92
C GLY A 484 -26.64 -1.70 -20.21
N GLN A 485 -26.19 -1.17 -21.36
CA GLN A 485 -26.81 -1.42 -22.66
C GLN A 485 -25.80 -2.01 -23.65
N GLN A 486 -24.89 -1.22 -24.23
CA GLN A 486 -24.00 -1.70 -25.27
C GLN A 486 -22.54 -1.46 -24.97
N VAL A 487 -21.69 -2.46 -25.26
CA VAL A 487 -20.26 -2.30 -25.43
C VAL A 487 -19.89 -2.37 -26.90
N GLY A 488 -19.31 -1.30 -27.42
CA GLY A 488 -18.76 -1.19 -28.76
C GLY A 488 -17.24 -1.19 -28.73
N LEU A 489 -16.62 -2.11 -29.45
CA LEU A 489 -15.17 -2.17 -29.66
C LEU A 489 -14.88 -2.02 -31.15
N THR A 490 -14.29 -0.90 -31.55
CA THR A 490 -13.92 -0.69 -32.96
C THR A 490 -12.43 -0.45 -33.06
N SER A 491 -11.72 -1.32 -33.77
CA SER A 491 -10.28 -1.20 -34.01
C SER A 491 -9.94 -1.30 -35.48
N GLY A 492 -9.04 -0.44 -35.96
CA GLY A 492 -8.48 -0.54 -37.32
C GLY A 492 -7.46 -1.67 -37.48
N GLY A 493 -6.88 -2.13 -36.37
CA GLY A 493 -5.97 -3.28 -36.26
C GLY A 493 -6.55 -4.37 -35.38
N ASP A 494 -5.70 -4.98 -34.55
CA ASP A 494 -6.06 -6.11 -33.70
C ASP A 494 -6.86 -5.68 -32.46
N THR A 495 -7.69 -6.60 -31.97
CA THR A 495 -8.29 -6.50 -30.64
C THR A 495 -7.85 -7.67 -29.78
N ARG A 496 -7.25 -7.39 -28.61
CA ARG A 496 -6.74 -8.39 -27.68
C ARG A 496 -7.41 -8.25 -26.32
N LEU A 497 -8.12 -9.28 -25.90
CA LEU A 497 -8.70 -9.43 -24.59
C LEU A 497 -7.93 -10.52 -23.86
N THR A 498 -6.98 -10.14 -22.99
CA THR A 498 -6.15 -11.09 -22.27
C THR A 498 -6.38 -10.91 -20.76
N GLY A 499 -7.13 -11.81 -20.14
CA GLY A 499 -7.63 -11.67 -18.77
C GLY A 499 -8.50 -10.42 -18.65
N ALA A 500 -9.50 -10.30 -19.51
CA ALA A 500 -10.44 -9.19 -19.51
C ALA A 500 -11.88 -9.72 -19.54
N GLN A 501 -12.79 -8.98 -18.91
CA GLN A 501 -14.21 -9.24 -18.92
C GLN A 501 -14.93 -8.07 -19.60
N VAL A 502 -15.80 -8.40 -20.54
CA VAL A 502 -16.67 -7.44 -21.22
C VAL A 502 -18.11 -7.87 -21.04
N SER A 503 -18.95 -7.00 -20.51
CA SER A 503 -20.35 -7.27 -20.24
C SER A 503 -21.28 -6.14 -20.68
N GLY A 504 -22.49 -6.49 -21.13
CA GLY A 504 -23.53 -5.56 -21.58
C GLY A 504 -24.70 -6.33 -22.18
N GLU A 505 -25.85 -5.68 -22.34
CA GLU A 505 -26.99 -6.30 -23.04
C GLU A 505 -26.60 -6.65 -24.48
N ARG A 506 -25.75 -5.82 -25.11
CA ARG A 506 -25.23 -6.02 -26.44
C ARG A 506 -23.74 -5.74 -26.48
N ILE A 507 -23.00 -6.65 -27.10
CA ILE A 507 -21.57 -6.46 -27.36
C ILE A 507 -21.33 -6.51 -28.86
N VAL A 508 -20.69 -5.48 -29.41
CA VAL A 508 -20.35 -5.37 -30.83
C VAL A 508 -18.85 -5.14 -30.95
N ALA A 509 -18.15 -6.01 -31.60
CA ALA A 509 -16.73 -5.87 -31.88
C ALA A 509 -16.52 -5.81 -33.41
N ASN A 510 -16.03 -4.66 -33.89
CA ASN A 510 -15.63 -4.44 -35.28
C ASN A 510 -14.09 -4.37 -35.32
N VAL A 511 -13.45 -5.44 -35.74
CA VAL A 511 -12.00 -5.60 -35.67
C VAL A 511 -11.42 -5.63 -37.08
N GLY A 512 -10.52 -4.71 -37.40
CA GLY A 512 -9.88 -4.65 -38.72
C GLY A 512 -8.77 -5.66 -38.92
N GLY A 513 -8.18 -6.19 -37.84
CA GLY A 513 -7.16 -7.23 -37.81
C GLY A 513 -7.63 -8.52 -37.13
N ASP A 514 -6.81 -9.05 -36.24
CA ASP A 514 -7.11 -10.27 -35.50
C ASP A 514 -7.83 -9.99 -34.18
N LEU A 515 -8.78 -10.86 -33.81
CA LEU A 515 -9.43 -10.87 -32.51
C LEU A 515 -8.86 -12.00 -31.65
N LEU A 516 -8.16 -11.65 -30.58
CA LEU A 516 -7.60 -12.60 -29.61
C LEU A 516 -8.37 -12.55 -28.29
N LEU A 517 -8.93 -13.68 -27.88
CA LEU A 517 -9.52 -13.88 -26.56
C LEU A 517 -8.67 -14.90 -25.80
N LYS A 518 -8.08 -14.47 -24.67
CA LYS A 518 -7.20 -15.33 -23.89
C LYS A 518 -7.45 -15.13 -22.39
N SER A 519 -7.64 -16.23 -21.67
CA SER A 519 -7.67 -16.22 -20.21
C SER A 519 -6.26 -16.22 -19.64
N GLN A 520 -6.08 -15.55 -18.52
CA GLN A 520 -4.88 -15.66 -17.70
C GLN A 520 -5.10 -16.68 -16.59
N GLN A 521 -4.03 -17.32 -16.16
CA GLN A 521 -4.07 -18.34 -15.11
C GLN A 521 -3.20 -17.90 -13.95
N ASP A 522 -3.75 -18.00 -12.76
CA ASP A 522 -3.00 -17.84 -11.52
C ASP A 522 -2.05 -19.00 -11.34
N SER A 523 -0.92 -18.75 -10.76
CA SER A 523 0.07 -19.76 -10.42
C SER A 523 0.55 -19.57 -9.00
N ASN A 524 0.64 -20.66 -8.27
CA ASN A 524 1.22 -20.68 -6.93
C ASN A 524 2.14 -21.88 -6.82
N ARG A 525 3.36 -21.62 -6.40
CA ARG A 525 4.36 -22.66 -6.14
C ARG A 525 4.93 -22.47 -4.75
N TYR A 526 4.86 -23.51 -3.96
CA TYR A 526 5.44 -23.55 -2.63
C TYR A 526 6.34 -24.77 -2.50
N ASP A 527 7.61 -24.54 -2.13
CA ASP A 527 8.60 -25.55 -1.85
C ASP A 527 9.07 -25.40 -0.40
N SER A 528 8.91 -26.46 0.38
CA SER A 528 9.42 -26.51 1.75
C SER A 528 10.31 -27.73 1.91
N LYS A 529 11.51 -27.52 2.46
CA LYS A 529 12.44 -28.59 2.78
C LYS A 529 12.90 -28.42 4.21
N GLN A 530 12.70 -29.46 5.01
CA GLN A 530 13.21 -29.53 6.36
C GLN A 530 14.06 -30.78 6.52
N THR A 531 15.18 -30.61 7.16
CA THR A 531 16.08 -31.71 7.50
C THR A 531 16.38 -31.62 8.98
N SER A 532 16.20 -32.71 9.68
CA SER A 532 16.53 -32.81 11.08
C SER A 532 17.35 -34.06 11.36
N VAL A 533 18.29 -33.93 12.28
CA VAL A 533 19.05 -35.04 12.82
C VAL A 533 18.99 -34.94 14.33
N SER A 534 18.58 -35.99 14.96
CA SER A 534 18.63 -36.11 16.40
C SER A 534 19.19 -37.48 16.81
N ALA A 535 20.03 -37.46 17.80
CA ALA A 535 20.56 -38.64 18.42
C ALA A 535 20.42 -38.54 19.94
N GLY A 536 20.02 -39.57 20.56
CA GLY A 536 19.88 -39.60 22.01
C GLY A 536 19.93 -41.00 22.55
N GLY A 537 20.29 -41.08 23.80
CA GLY A 537 20.26 -42.34 24.55
C GLY A 537 19.75 -42.10 25.97
N SER A 538 19.06 -43.06 26.49
CA SER A 538 18.61 -43.07 27.88
C SER A 538 18.85 -44.45 28.51
N PHE A 539 19.13 -44.44 29.79
CA PHE A 539 19.21 -45.63 30.61
C PHE A 539 18.26 -45.49 31.80
N THR A 540 17.34 -46.41 31.93
CA THR A 540 16.33 -46.38 32.98
C THR A 540 16.71 -47.34 34.10
N PHE A 541 16.90 -46.76 35.28
CA PHE A 541 17.14 -47.51 36.51
C PHE A 541 15.79 -48.01 37.06
N GLY A 542 15.71 -49.26 37.36
CA GLY A 542 14.47 -49.90 37.80
C GLY A 542 14.08 -51.08 36.91
N SER A 543 14.06 -50.88 35.61
CA SER A 543 13.92 -51.93 34.61
C SER A 543 15.25 -52.42 34.04
N MET A 544 16.39 -51.77 34.35
CA MET A 544 17.72 -52.05 33.79
C MET A 544 17.73 -52.00 32.23
N THR A 545 16.92 -51.15 31.67
CA THR A 545 16.78 -51.02 30.21
C THR A 545 17.47 -49.76 29.68
N GLY A 546 18.27 -49.93 28.65
CA GLY A 546 18.84 -48.83 27.87
C GLY A 546 18.09 -48.71 26.56
N SER A 547 17.84 -47.47 26.13
CA SER A 547 17.35 -47.15 24.78
C SER A 547 18.23 -46.10 24.14
N GLY A 548 18.48 -46.28 22.86
CA GLY A 548 19.13 -45.28 22.04
C GLY A 548 18.34 -45.06 20.76
N TYR A 549 18.35 -43.86 20.26
CA TYR A 549 17.73 -43.54 18.96
C TYR A 549 18.65 -42.65 18.12
N LEU A 550 18.58 -42.89 16.85
CA LEU A 550 19.11 -42.01 15.83
C LEU A 550 17.98 -41.74 14.86
N SER A 551 17.65 -40.49 14.68
CA SER A 551 16.62 -40.07 13.74
C SER A 551 17.20 -39.03 12.75
N ALA A 552 16.92 -39.25 11.49
CA ALA A 552 17.23 -38.29 10.41
C ALA A 552 16.01 -38.19 9.51
N SER A 553 15.63 -36.97 9.20
CA SER A 553 14.49 -36.68 8.31
C SER A 553 14.82 -35.56 7.36
#